data_43a19326c5351f6ec7e5af3aa0f647a1
#
_entry.id   43a19326c5351f6ec7e5af3aa0f647a1
#
_cell.length_a   1.000
_cell.length_b   1.000
_cell.length_c   1.000
_cell.angle_alpha   90.00
_cell.angle_beta   90.00
_cell.angle_gamma   90.00
#
_symmetry.space_group_name_H-M   'P 1'
#
loop_
_entity.id
_entity.type
_entity.pdbx_description
1 polymer ?
#
loop_
_entity_poly.entity_id
_entity_poly.type
_entity_poly.pdbx_seq_one_letter_code
_entity_poly.pdbx_strand_id
1 'polypeptide(L)' 'MQYRDVTCPNCGTVYCVGYSDVPHCVEKIHRICDTCMMPIEVHNPWNEKE' A
#
# COMPACT_ATOMS: atom_id res chain seq x y z
N MET A 1 15.36 -2.90 8.38
CA MET A 1 14.05 -3.08 7.78
C MET A 1 13.62 -1.83 7.07
N GLN A 2 12.94 -1.99 5.96
CA GLN A 2 12.54 -0.86 5.14
C GLN A 2 11.03 -0.79 5.04
N TYR A 3 10.51 0.41 5.20
CA TYR A 3 9.07 0.66 5.12
C TYR A 3 8.83 1.91 4.29
N ARG A 4 7.71 1.94 3.62
CA ARG A 4 7.28 3.11 2.88
C ARG A 4 5.85 3.42 3.24
N ASP A 5 5.50 4.70 3.18
CA ASP A 5 4.16 5.14 3.54
C ASP A 5 3.27 5.16 2.32
N VAL A 6 2.04 4.70 2.51
CA VAL A 6 1.00 4.84 1.49
C VAL A 6 -0.21 5.47 2.14
N THR A 7 -0.94 6.25 1.39
CA THR A 7 -2.09 6.98 1.90
C THR A 7 -3.38 6.38 1.35
N CYS A 8 -4.33 6.15 2.25
CA CYS A 8 -5.65 5.68 1.84
C CYS A 8 -6.32 6.75 0.99
N PRO A 9 -6.75 6.42 -0.24
CA PRO A 9 -7.38 7.41 -1.10
C PRO A 9 -8.78 7.79 -0.66
N ASN A 10 -9.36 7.04 0.27
CA ASN A 10 -10.72 7.29 0.72
C ASN A 10 -10.77 8.17 1.96
N CYS A 11 -9.95 7.89 2.95
CA CYS A 11 -10.00 8.63 4.22
C CYS A 11 -8.69 9.33 4.56
N GLY A 12 -7.63 9.10 3.81
CA GLY A 12 -6.35 9.78 4.03
C GLY A 12 -5.48 9.17 5.10
N THR A 13 -5.86 8.02 5.64
CA THR A 13 -5.03 7.35 6.63
C THR A 13 -3.73 6.88 6.01
N VAL A 14 -2.62 7.05 6.73
CA VAL A 14 -1.30 6.66 6.25
C VAL A 14 -0.95 5.28 6.81
N TYR A 15 -0.44 4.42 5.96
CA TYR A 15 0.00 3.08 6.34
C TYR A 15 1.47 2.90 6.04
N CYS A 16 2.11 2.04 6.82
CA CYS A 16 3.49 1.65 6.54
C CYS A 16 3.47 0.29 5.84
N VAL A 17 4.16 0.19 4.73
CA VAL A 17 4.24 -1.05 3.95
C VAL A 17 5.69 -1.49 3.93
N GLY A 18 5.95 -2.67 4.47
CA GLY A 18 7.29 -3.21 4.53
C GLY A 18 7.74 -3.79 3.19
N TYR A 19 9.04 -3.81 2.99
CA TYR A 19 9.64 -4.30 1.75
C TYR A 19 9.18 -5.71 1.40
N SER A 20 9.07 -6.59 2.38
CA SER A 20 8.70 -7.98 2.14
C SER A 20 7.22 -8.23 2.35
N ASP A 21 6.42 -7.19 2.60
CA ASP A 21 4.99 -7.36 2.81
C ASP A 21 4.21 -7.52 1.52
N VAL A 22 4.77 -7.11 0.41
CA VAL A 22 4.08 -7.11 -0.87
C VAL A 22 4.99 -7.67 -1.95
N PRO A 23 4.41 -8.29 -2.98
CA PRO A 23 5.20 -8.71 -4.14
C PRO A 23 5.61 -7.49 -4.95
N HIS A 24 6.86 -7.44 -5.37
CA HIS A 24 7.39 -6.28 -6.09
C HIS A 24 7.00 -6.26 -7.55
N CYS A 25 6.47 -7.35 -8.04
CA CYS A 25 6.13 -7.45 -9.47
C CYS A 25 4.73 -6.92 -9.78
N VAL A 26 3.95 -6.59 -8.76
CA VAL A 26 2.61 -6.06 -8.99
C VAL A 26 2.65 -4.53 -8.86
N GLU A 27 1.84 -3.89 -9.68
CA GLU A 27 1.82 -2.45 -9.77
C GLU A 27 0.99 -1.82 -8.67
N LYS A 28 -0.06 -2.50 -8.24
CA LYS A 28 -0.98 -1.99 -7.24
C LYS A 28 -1.29 -3.07 -6.23
N ILE A 29 -1.60 -2.64 -5.03
CA ILE A 29 -1.97 -3.56 -3.95
C ILE A 29 -3.36 -3.20 -3.46
N HIS A 30 -4.08 -4.24 -3.03
CA HIS A 30 -5.44 -4.10 -2.53
C HIS A 30 -5.45 -4.38 -1.04
N ARG A 31 -6.06 -3.51 -0.29
CA ARG A 31 -6.14 -3.65 1.16
C ARG A 31 -7.47 -3.17 1.68
N ILE A 32 -7.79 -3.58 2.90
CA ILE A 32 -8.97 -3.06 3.60
C ILE A 32 -8.46 -2.01 4.58
N CYS A 33 -8.95 -0.79 4.42
CA CYS A 33 -8.57 0.29 5.32
C CYS A 33 -9.18 0.06 6.70
N ASP A 34 -8.35 0.10 7.74
CA ASP A 34 -8.83 -0.11 9.10
C ASP A 34 -9.65 1.06 9.61
N THR A 35 -9.46 2.23 9.04
CA THR A 35 -10.14 3.42 9.50
C THR A 35 -11.53 3.57 8.88
N CYS A 36 -11.62 3.44 7.58
CA CYS A 36 -12.90 3.58 6.90
C CYS A 36 -13.54 2.24 6.56
N MET A 37 -12.84 1.14 6.81
CA MET A 37 -13.35 -0.22 6.63
C MET A 37 -13.77 -0.53 5.20
N MET A 38 -13.15 0.15 4.24
CA MET A 38 -13.49 -0.02 2.83
C MET A 38 -12.31 -0.63 2.09
N PRO A 39 -12.58 -1.44 1.07
CA PRO A 39 -11.50 -1.95 0.23
C PRO A 39 -10.89 -0.80 -0.57
N ILE A 40 -9.57 -0.73 -0.55
CA ILE A 40 -8.85 0.31 -1.25
C ILE A 40 -7.79 -0.31 -2.15
N GLU A 41 -7.42 0.43 -3.17
CA GLU A 41 -6.36 0.03 -4.08
C GLU A 41 -5.34 1.15 -4.11
N VAL A 42 -4.10 0.85 -3.75
CA VAL A 42 -3.05 1.85 -3.70
C VAL A 42 -1.88 1.41 -4.57
N HIS A 43 -1.11 2.39 -5.03
CA HIS A 43 0.08 2.10 -5.81
C HIS A 43 1.09 1.38 -4.92
N ASN A 44 1.68 0.32 -5.46
CA ASN A 44 2.68 -0.45 -4.73
C ASN A 44 3.97 0.36 -4.64
N PRO A 45 4.35 0.82 -3.42
CA PRO A 45 5.54 1.65 -3.27
C PRO A 45 6.82 0.88 -3.53
N TRP A 46 6.74 -0.44 -3.55
CA TRP A 46 7.91 -1.29 -3.76
C TRP A 46 7.96 -1.88 -5.17
N ASN A 47 7.10 -1.41 -6.05
CA ASN A 47 7.12 -1.86 -7.43
C ASN A 47 8.32 -1.21 -8.12
N GLU A 48 9.28 -2.04 -8.50
CA GLU A 48 10.53 -1.55 -9.08
C GLU A 48 10.55 -1.77 -10.59
N LYS A 49 9.51 -1.37 -11.19
CA LYS A 49 9.40 -1.49 -12.62
C LYS A 49 10.36 -0.54 -13.31
N GLU A 50 11.10 -1.07 -14.22
CA GLU A 50 12.08 -0.29 -14.98
C GLU A 50 11.49 0.27 -16.24
#